data_040600cd34b42d2987363ae5e4b6e5ac
#
_entry.id   040600cd34b42d2987363ae5e4b6e5ac
#
_cell.length_a   1.000
_cell.length_b   1.000
_cell.length_c   1.000
_cell.angle_alpha   90.00
_cell.angle_beta   90.00
_cell.angle_gamma   90.00
#
_symmetry.space_group_name_H-M   'P 1'
#
loop_
_entity.id
_entity.type
_entity.pdbx_description
1 polymer ?
#
loop_
_entity_poly.entity_id
_entity_poly.type
_entity_poly.pdbx_seq_one_letter_code
_entity_poly.pdbx_strand_id
1 'polypeptide(L)'
;MRPERRLPRTRPRPSAAQAERGPARARPCPTAAFPTAAFPPVRPDARLRRVPDAPVHPSVQRVLDAAARKGVTLEVTTFAESTHTAAEAAAALGADLGQIVKSLVFVAPSKGGLEPLLCLVAGHNRVDLARLAAVSGAAEIRRASAREARDLTGFAIGGIPPIGHLRPVRVIMDPDLGRYPVVWAAAGLSTTVFPVPPATLRILANATVSPIADERSAADREADAAAAEAAAHAQA
;
A
#
# COMPACT_ATOMS: atom_id res chain seq x y z
N MET A 1 -38.40 -14.20 -70.44
CA MET A 1 -38.94 -13.65 -69.21
C MET A 1 -37.74 -13.34 -68.28
N ARG A 2 -37.29 -12.10 -68.20
CA ARG A 2 -36.18 -11.67 -67.34
C ARG A 2 -36.78 -10.96 -66.13
N PRO A 3 -36.36 -11.22 -64.89
CA PRO A 3 -36.83 -10.48 -63.72
C PRO A 3 -36.08 -9.14 -63.60
N GLU A 4 -36.86 -8.10 -63.36
CA GLU A 4 -36.37 -6.70 -63.13
C GLU A 4 -35.55 -6.58 -61.88
N ARG A 5 -34.39 -5.97 -62.02
CA ARG A 5 -33.51 -5.52 -60.89
C ARG A 5 -34.09 -4.27 -60.21
N ARG A 6 -34.56 -4.40 -58.98
CA ARG A 6 -34.91 -3.24 -58.12
C ARG A 6 -33.64 -2.52 -57.68
N LEU A 7 -33.57 -1.25 -57.97
CA LEU A 7 -32.55 -0.32 -57.48
C LEU A 7 -32.73 -0.04 -55.96
N PRO A 8 -31.65 0.08 -55.18
CA PRO A 8 -31.76 0.42 -53.78
C PRO A 8 -32.07 1.90 -53.57
N ARG A 9 -33.01 2.18 -52.67
CA ARG A 9 -33.41 3.53 -52.24
C ARG A 9 -32.25 4.23 -51.50
N THR A 10 -31.84 5.38 -52.00
CA THR A 10 -30.90 6.30 -51.36
C THR A 10 -31.50 6.87 -50.07
N ARG A 11 -30.82 6.70 -48.97
CA ARG A 11 -31.12 7.37 -47.69
C ARG A 11 -30.73 8.87 -47.78
N PRO A 12 -31.53 9.79 -47.21
CA PRO A 12 -31.17 11.20 -47.17
C PRO A 12 -30.01 11.45 -46.23
N ARG A 13 -29.09 12.30 -46.62
CA ARG A 13 -27.98 12.81 -45.84
C ARG A 13 -28.52 13.68 -44.67
N PRO A 14 -27.97 13.58 -43.45
CA PRO A 14 -28.31 14.51 -42.39
C PRO A 14 -27.70 15.89 -42.69
N SER A 15 -28.50 16.92 -42.42
CA SER A 15 -28.21 18.35 -42.61
C SER A 15 -27.03 18.82 -41.74
N ALA A 16 -26.19 19.66 -42.36
CA ALA A 16 -24.98 20.27 -41.75
C ALA A 16 -25.34 21.45 -40.85
N ALA A 17 -26.02 21.23 -39.74
CA ALA A 17 -26.34 22.26 -38.75
C ALA A 17 -26.18 21.78 -37.31
N GLN A 18 -25.05 21.16 -36.97
CA GLN A 18 -24.67 20.86 -35.58
C GLN A 18 -23.16 20.72 -35.43
N ALA A 19 -22.42 21.75 -35.76
CA ALA A 19 -20.99 21.82 -35.55
C ALA A 19 -20.59 23.19 -35.01
N GLU A 20 -21.01 23.54 -33.79
CA GLU A 20 -20.39 24.60 -33.00
C GLU A 20 -20.71 24.37 -31.50
N ARG A 21 -20.17 23.33 -30.93
CA ARG A 21 -19.91 23.24 -29.48
C ARG A 21 -18.42 23.10 -29.30
N GLY A 22 -17.79 24.24 -29.00
CA GLY A 22 -16.39 24.31 -28.62
C GLY A 22 -16.11 23.42 -27.43
N PRO A 23 -14.83 22.97 -27.23
CA PRO A 23 -14.47 22.08 -26.14
C PRO A 23 -14.82 22.74 -24.81
N ALA A 24 -15.68 22.09 -24.03
CA ALA A 24 -15.98 22.46 -22.67
C ALA A 24 -14.67 22.53 -21.88
N ARG A 25 -14.27 23.72 -21.47
CA ARG A 25 -13.14 23.90 -20.55
C ARG A 25 -13.41 23.05 -19.31
N ALA A 26 -12.58 22.02 -19.12
CA ALA A 26 -12.56 21.22 -17.91
C ALA A 26 -12.35 22.19 -16.73
N ARG A 27 -13.33 22.27 -15.84
CA ARG A 27 -13.18 22.99 -14.58
C ARG A 27 -12.05 22.30 -13.80
N PRO A 28 -11.08 23.05 -13.25
CA PRO A 28 -10.10 22.46 -12.37
C PRO A 28 -10.84 21.81 -11.21
N CYS A 29 -10.55 20.53 -10.97
CA CYS A 29 -11.03 19.81 -9.80
C CYS A 29 -10.61 20.63 -8.57
N PRO A 30 -11.51 20.94 -7.62
CA PRO A 30 -11.11 21.61 -6.40
C PRO A 30 -10.06 20.73 -5.73
N THR A 31 -8.89 21.28 -5.48
CA THR A 31 -7.84 20.66 -4.66
C THR A 31 -8.47 20.42 -3.29
N ALA A 32 -8.96 19.23 -3.05
CA ALA A 32 -9.46 18.84 -1.75
C ALA A 32 -8.24 18.90 -0.81
N ALA A 33 -8.17 19.96 -0.02
CA ALA A 33 -7.26 20.01 1.10
C ALA A 33 -7.62 18.81 1.98
N PHE A 34 -6.71 17.84 2.08
CA PHE A 34 -6.88 16.73 3.01
C PHE A 34 -6.98 17.33 4.41
N PRO A 35 -8.02 17.01 5.19
CA PRO A 35 -8.09 17.50 6.54
C PRO A 35 -6.84 16.98 7.26
N THR A 36 -6.11 17.89 7.88
CA THR A 36 -5.08 17.56 8.88
C THR A 36 -5.85 16.93 10.03
N ALA A 37 -6.14 15.64 9.94
CA ALA A 37 -6.80 14.90 10.99
C ALA A 37 -5.82 14.88 12.16
N ALA A 38 -6.17 15.58 13.25
CA ALA A 38 -5.50 15.44 14.52
C ALA A 38 -5.68 13.97 14.93
N PHE A 39 -4.61 13.19 14.79
CA PHE A 39 -4.58 11.81 15.24
C PHE A 39 -4.78 11.77 16.75
N PRO A 40 -5.53 10.78 17.29
CA PRO A 40 -5.61 10.63 18.74
C PRO A 40 -4.16 10.50 19.26
N PRO A 41 -3.82 11.20 20.35
CA PRO A 41 -2.50 11.14 20.92
C PRO A 41 -2.20 9.68 21.31
N VAL A 42 -1.35 9.02 20.55
CA VAL A 42 -0.71 7.78 21.00
C VAL A 42 0.07 8.18 22.24
N ARG A 43 -0.24 7.58 23.41
CA ARG A 43 0.56 7.81 24.62
C ARG A 43 1.96 7.30 24.31
N PRO A 44 2.96 8.16 24.15
CA PRO A 44 4.30 7.71 23.81
C PRO A 44 4.85 6.93 25.00
N ASP A 45 5.06 5.63 24.81
CA ASP A 45 5.96 4.89 25.67
C ASP A 45 7.34 5.59 25.61
N ALA A 46 8.09 5.61 26.71
CA ALA A 46 9.42 6.24 26.83
C ALA A 46 10.44 5.73 25.78
N ARG A 47 10.08 4.67 25.04
CA ARG A 47 10.86 4.06 23.95
C ARG A 47 10.65 4.72 22.57
N LEU A 48 9.70 5.67 22.44
CA LEU A 48 9.40 6.35 21.18
C LEU A 48 10.04 7.74 21.18
N ARG A 49 10.91 7.99 20.23
CA ARG A 49 11.44 9.33 19.96
C ARG A 49 10.83 9.90 18.69
N ARG A 50 10.20 11.06 18.78
CA ARG A 50 9.99 11.91 17.59
C ARG A 50 11.37 12.41 17.17
N VAL A 51 11.65 12.43 15.88
CA VAL A 51 12.90 12.95 15.32
C VAL A 51 12.72 14.43 15.03
N PRO A 52 13.13 15.37 15.94
CA PRO A 52 13.02 16.78 15.60
C PRO A 52 14.31 17.39 15.04
N ASP A 53 15.54 16.90 15.37
CA ASP A 53 16.77 17.63 15.07
C ASP A 53 18.00 16.81 14.66
N ALA A 54 17.86 15.51 14.41
CA ALA A 54 18.96 14.73 13.85
C ALA A 54 18.85 14.70 12.30
N PRO A 55 19.98 14.63 11.55
CA PRO A 55 19.92 14.48 10.10
C PRO A 55 19.11 13.24 9.74
N VAL A 56 18.02 13.45 9.01
CA VAL A 56 17.10 12.39 8.62
C VAL A 56 17.84 11.41 7.70
N HIS A 57 17.78 10.13 8.01
CA HIS A 57 18.43 9.11 7.17
C HIS A 57 17.91 9.20 5.73
N PRO A 58 18.77 9.07 4.68
CA PRO A 58 18.36 9.22 3.28
C PRO A 58 17.17 8.33 2.86
N SER A 59 17.05 7.12 3.42
CA SER A 59 15.91 6.24 3.19
C SER A 59 14.61 6.83 3.72
N VAL A 60 14.62 7.44 4.90
CA VAL A 60 13.45 8.09 5.51
C VAL A 60 13.10 9.35 4.71
N GLN A 61 14.12 10.14 4.34
CA GLN A 61 13.90 11.35 3.54
C GLN A 61 13.20 11.04 2.21
N ARG A 62 13.57 9.96 1.51
CA ARG A 62 12.87 9.54 0.29
C ARG A 62 11.38 9.27 0.51
N VAL A 63 11.02 8.71 1.65
CA VAL A 63 9.61 8.46 2.01
C VAL A 63 8.87 9.77 2.25
N LEU A 64 9.47 10.67 3.02
CA LEU A 64 8.92 12.01 3.30
C LEU A 64 8.72 12.81 2.01
N ASP A 65 9.73 12.83 1.12
CA ASP A 65 9.66 13.51 -0.16
C ASP A 65 8.58 12.91 -1.08
N ALA A 66 8.44 11.56 -1.06
CA ALA A 66 7.41 10.89 -1.85
C ALA A 66 6.00 11.22 -1.37
N ALA A 67 5.79 11.36 -0.07
CA ALA A 67 4.52 11.79 0.51
C ALA A 67 4.25 13.27 0.23
N ALA A 68 5.25 14.13 0.41
CA ALA A 68 5.14 15.57 0.16
C ALA A 68 4.76 15.87 -1.31
N ARG A 69 5.32 15.14 -2.28
CA ARG A 69 4.92 15.24 -3.70
C ARG A 69 3.44 14.92 -3.94
N LYS A 70 2.79 14.20 -3.03
CA LYS A 70 1.35 13.91 -3.06
C LYS A 70 0.54 14.79 -2.11
N GLY A 71 1.15 15.85 -1.55
CA GLY A 71 0.50 16.80 -0.65
C GLY A 71 0.22 16.25 0.74
N VAL A 72 0.92 15.20 1.16
CA VAL A 72 0.75 14.60 2.49
C VAL A 72 2.01 14.78 3.32
N THR A 73 1.84 15.32 4.52
CA THR A 73 2.91 15.41 5.53
C THR A 73 2.83 14.17 6.42
N LEU A 74 3.96 13.47 6.58
CA LEU A 74 4.07 12.30 7.44
C LEU A 74 4.82 12.63 8.72
N GLU A 75 4.31 12.17 9.85
CA GLU A 75 5.02 12.19 11.13
C GLU A 75 5.73 10.85 11.33
N VAL A 76 7.06 10.84 11.27
CA VAL A 76 7.85 9.62 11.46
C VAL A 76 8.20 9.47 12.93
N THR A 77 7.94 8.26 13.44
CA THR A 77 8.32 7.82 14.77
C THR A 77 9.49 6.83 14.66
N THR A 78 10.50 6.99 15.52
CA THR A 78 11.66 6.09 15.58
C THR A 78 11.61 5.28 16.86
N PHE A 79 11.77 3.96 16.74
CA PHE A 79 11.99 3.07 17.88
C PHE A 79 13.42 3.17 18.38
N ALA A 80 13.63 3.06 19.69
CA ALA A 80 14.97 3.02 20.29
C ALA A 80 15.76 1.78 19.85
N GLU A 81 15.06 0.67 19.62
CA GLU A 81 15.61 -0.59 19.17
C GLU A 81 14.89 -1.07 17.91
N SER A 82 15.57 -1.93 17.12
CA SER A 82 14.95 -2.51 15.93
C SER A 82 13.86 -3.49 16.33
N THR A 83 12.66 -3.31 15.75
CA THR A 83 11.58 -4.28 15.84
C THR A 83 11.71 -5.27 14.70
N HIS A 84 11.91 -6.55 15.00
CA HIS A 84 12.10 -7.60 13.99
C HIS A 84 10.78 -8.21 13.52
N THR A 85 9.74 -8.08 14.32
CA THR A 85 8.41 -8.63 14.05
C THR A 85 7.31 -7.57 14.10
N ALA A 86 6.19 -7.85 13.45
CA ALA A 86 5.01 -6.99 13.54
C ALA A 86 4.44 -6.94 14.97
N ALA A 87 4.56 -8.04 15.73
CA ALA A 87 4.10 -8.11 17.12
C ALA A 87 4.93 -7.19 18.02
N GLU A 88 6.26 -7.19 17.89
CA GLU A 88 7.15 -6.27 18.63
C GLU A 88 6.82 -4.80 18.30
N ALA A 89 6.59 -4.49 17.01
CA ALA A 89 6.20 -3.16 16.59
C ALA A 89 4.85 -2.75 17.18
N ALA A 90 3.85 -3.63 17.19
CA ALA A 90 2.54 -3.39 17.78
C ALA A 90 2.66 -3.11 19.28
N ALA A 91 3.39 -3.96 20.02
CA ALA A 91 3.61 -3.79 21.44
C ALA A 91 4.32 -2.46 21.76
N ALA A 92 5.36 -2.08 21.01
CA ALA A 92 6.08 -0.83 21.20
C ALA A 92 5.22 0.42 20.91
N LEU A 93 4.23 0.30 20.02
CA LEU A 93 3.30 1.38 19.66
C LEU A 93 2.06 1.42 20.54
N GLY A 94 1.80 0.37 21.33
CA GLY A 94 0.53 0.20 22.02
C GLY A 94 -0.65 0.07 21.04
N ALA A 95 -0.40 -0.57 19.89
CA ALA A 95 -1.36 -0.74 18.80
C ALA A 95 -1.74 -2.21 18.64
N ASP A 96 -2.87 -2.47 18.00
CA ASP A 96 -3.25 -3.83 17.62
C ASP A 96 -2.30 -4.37 16.55
N LEU A 97 -2.02 -5.68 16.57
CA LEU A 97 -1.19 -6.33 15.56
C LEU A 97 -1.73 -6.08 14.14
N GLY A 98 -3.04 -6.04 13.97
CA GLY A 98 -3.69 -5.77 12.70
C GLY A 98 -3.47 -4.35 12.16
N GLN A 99 -3.12 -3.39 13.01
CA GLN A 99 -2.78 -2.03 12.60
C GLN A 99 -1.37 -1.92 12.01
N ILE A 100 -0.52 -2.92 12.18
CA ILE A 100 0.83 -2.92 11.59
C ILE A 100 0.74 -3.34 10.12
N VAL A 101 1.23 -2.50 9.24
CA VAL A 101 1.29 -2.80 7.81
C VAL A 101 2.55 -3.59 7.49
N LYS A 102 2.40 -4.85 7.11
CA LYS A 102 3.49 -5.63 6.54
C LYS A 102 3.62 -5.32 5.05
N SER A 103 4.75 -4.76 4.66
CA SER A 103 5.13 -4.51 3.27
C SER A 103 5.94 -5.69 2.74
N LEU A 104 5.29 -6.58 2.00
CA LEU A 104 5.87 -7.82 1.50
C LEU A 104 6.13 -7.72 0.00
N VAL A 105 7.38 -7.94 -0.41
CA VAL A 105 7.77 -7.90 -1.83
C VAL A 105 7.69 -9.29 -2.43
N PHE A 106 6.96 -9.40 -3.51
CA PHE A 106 6.88 -10.56 -4.38
C PHE A 106 7.42 -10.21 -5.75
N VAL A 107 7.80 -11.21 -6.51
CA VAL A 107 8.31 -11.05 -7.88
C VAL A 107 7.62 -12.02 -8.81
N ALA A 108 7.30 -11.53 -10.00
CA ALA A 108 6.78 -12.31 -11.09
C ALA A 108 7.73 -12.22 -12.30
N PRO A 109 7.93 -13.31 -13.07
CA PRO A 109 8.64 -13.25 -14.33
C PRO A 109 7.95 -12.31 -15.32
N SER A 110 8.72 -11.47 -15.99
CA SER A 110 8.24 -10.54 -17.02
C SER A 110 9.22 -10.51 -18.19
N LYS A 111 8.78 -10.00 -19.36
CA LYS A 111 9.63 -9.88 -20.55
C LYS A 111 10.89 -9.04 -20.33
N GLY A 112 10.86 -8.15 -19.34
CA GLY A 112 11.98 -7.27 -18.96
C GLY A 112 12.76 -7.73 -17.72
N GLY A 113 12.54 -8.96 -17.22
CA GLY A 113 13.16 -9.49 -16.00
C GLY A 113 12.12 -9.77 -14.92
N LEU A 114 12.38 -9.34 -13.67
CA LEU A 114 11.44 -9.53 -12.56
C LEU A 114 10.59 -8.26 -12.36
N GLU A 115 9.27 -8.42 -12.37
CA GLU A 115 8.32 -7.38 -11.99
C GLU A 115 8.07 -7.44 -10.47
N PRO A 116 8.33 -6.35 -9.73
CA PRO A 116 8.05 -6.31 -8.31
C PRO A 116 6.58 -6.02 -8.02
N LEU A 117 6.02 -6.77 -7.08
CA LEU A 117 4.69 -6.61 -6.50
C LEU A 117 4.85 -6.35 -5.00
N LEU A 118 4.34 -5.22 -4.52
CA LEU A 118 4.32 -4.91 -3.10
C LEU A 118 2.94 -5.20 -2.53
N CYS A 119 2.86 -6.12 -1.59
CA CYS A 119 1.64 -6.45 -0.88
C CYS A 119 1.64 -5.78 0.49
N LEU A 120 0.61 -4.96 0.75
CA LEU A 120 0.35 -4.35 2.04
C LEU A 120 -0.73 -5.15 2.74
N VAL A 121 -0.37 -5.83 3.83
CA VAL A 121 -1.30 -6.68 4.58
C VAL A 121 -1.20 -6.39 6.08
N ALA A 122 -2.28 -6.66 6.82
CA ALA A 122 -2.31 -6.51 8.27
C ALA A 122 -1.28 -7.43 8.95
N GLY A 123 -0.79 -7.04 10.12
CA GLY A 123 0.28 -7.74 10.82
C GLY A 123 0.03 -9.23 11.11
N HIS A 124 -1.22 -9.61 11.33
CA HIS A 124 -1.62 -11.00 11.52
C HIS A 124 -1.87 -11.76 10.21
N ASN A 125 -2.01 -11.07 9.05
CA ASN A 125 -2.30 -11.72 7.78
C ASN A 125 -1.06 -12.28 7.10
N ARG A 126 -1.27 -13.34 6.30
CA ARG A 126 -0.30 -13.86 5.33
C ARG A 126 -0.86 -13.67 3.93
N VAL A 127 0.01 -13.56 2.94
CA VAL A 127 -0.41 -13.44 1.54
C VAL A 127 -0.63 -14.84 0.96
N ASP A 128 -1.80 -15.04 0.38
CA ASP A 128 -2.11 -16.20 -0.45
C ASP A 128 -1.55 -15.98 -1.87
N LEU A 129 -0.63 -16.84 -2.29
CA LEU A 129 0.04 -16.72 -3.59
C LEU A 129 -0.91 -16.97 -4.76
N ALA A 130 -1.91 -17.85 -4.62
CA ALA A 130 -2.88 -18.11 -5.67
C ALA A 130 -3.79 -16.90 -5.90
N ARG A 131 -4.26 -16.26 -4.82
CA ARG A 131 -5.02 -15.01 -4.90
C ARG A 131 -4.18 -13.88 -5.48
N LEU A 132 -2.94 -13.75 -5.04
CA LEU A 132 -2.03 -12.74 -5.56
C LEU A 132 -1.76 -12.96 -7.06
N ALA A 133 -1.58 -14.20 -7.52
CA ALA A 133 -1.44 -14.54 -8.93
C ALA A 133 -2.68 -14.13 -9.73
N ALA A 134 -3.87 -14.47 -9.26
CA ALA A 134 -5.13 -14.11 -9.90
C ALA A 134 -5.31 -12.59 -10.05
N VAL A 135 -5.01 -11.83 -8.99
CA VAL A 135 -5.14 -10.36 -8.97
C VAL A 135 -4.07 -9.68 -9.83
N SER A 136 -2.85 -10.19 -9.84
CA SER A 136 -1.75 -9.62 -10.62
C SER A 136 -1.81 -10.02 -12.11
N GLY A 137 -2.44 -11.15 -12.43
CA GLY A 137 -2.43 -11.75 -13.75
C GLY A 137 -1.12 -12.47 -14.10
N ALA A 138 -0.25 -12.70 -13.10
CA ALA A 138 1.02 -13.37 -13.27
C ALA A 138 0.84 -14.90 -13.17
N ALA A 139 1.48 -15.65 -14.07
CA ALA A 139 1.42 -17.11 -14.06
C ALA A 139 2.19 -17.73 -12.87
N GLU A 140 3.28 -17.09 -12.49
CA GLU A 140 4.15 -17.51 -11.39
C GLU A 140 4.46 -16.32 -10.49
N ILE A 141 4.34 -16.53 -9.18
CA ILE A 141 4.70 -15.54 -8.17
C ILE A 141 5.45 -16.23 -7.04
N ARG A 142 6.52 -15.61 -6.62
CA ARG A 142 7.26 -16.02 -5.42
C ARG A 142 7.65 -14.83 -4.57
N ARG A 143 7.96 -15.07 -3.32
CA ARG A 143 8.52 -14.05 -2.45
C ARG A 143 9.89 -13.62 -2.97
N ALA A 144 10.17 -12.32 -2.98
CA ALA A 144 11.48 -11.80 -3.29
C ALA A 144 12.49 -12.19 -2.19
N SER A 145 13.71 -12.51 -2.60
CA SER A 145 14.84 -12.59 -1.69
C SER A 145 15.19 -11.21 -1.11
N ALA A 146 15.96 -11.16 -0.03
CA ALA A 146 16.38 -9.90 0.59
C ALA A 146 17.15 -8.99 -0.39
N ARG A 147 17.99 -9.60 -1.26
CA ARG A 147 18.73 -8.89 -2.29
C ARG A 147 17.81 -8.32 -3.34
N GLU A 148 16.92 -9.14 -3.92
CA GLU A 148 15.94 -8.69 -4.92
C GLU A 148 15.05 -7.58 -4.38
N ALA A 149 14.53 -7.73 -3.16
CA ALA A 149 13.71 -6.71 -2.51
C ALA A 149 14.48 -5.37 -2.40
N ARG A 150 15.75 -5.41 -2.00
CA ARG A 150 16.61 -4.22 -1.93
C ARG A 150 16.90 -3.63 -3.31
N ASP A 151 17.25 -4.43 -4.30
CA ASP A 151 17.60 -3.99 -5.65
C ASP A 151 16.39 -3.37 -6.38
N LEU A 152 15.19 -3.90 -6.13
CA LEU A 152 13.95 -3.46 -6.77
C LEU A 152 13.32 -2.24 -6.06
N THR A 153 13.33 -2.22 -4.73
CA THR A 153 12.66 -1.16 -3.94
C THR A 153 13.61 -0.07 -3.47
N GLY A 154 14.89 -0.40 -3.28
CA GLY A 154 15.89 0.46 -2.64
C GLY A 154 15.83 0.47 -1.12
N PHE A 155 15.12 -0.50 -0.52
CA PHE A 155 14.95 -0.62 0.93
C PHE A 155 15.25 -2.04 1.41
N ALA A 156 15.77 -2.16 2.63
CA ALA A 156 15.99 -3.44 3.26
C ALA A 156 14.68 -4.03 3.81
N ILE A 157 14.59 -5.38 3.86
CA ILE A 157 13.50 -6.07 4.54
C ILE A 157 13.38 -5.58 5.98
N GLY A 158 12.15 -5.46 6.47
CA GLY A 158 11.82 -4.86 7.77
C GLY A 158 11.56 -3.35 7.70
N GLY A 159 12.22 -2.62 6.78
CA GLY A 159 12.03 -1.19 6.60
C GLY A 159 11.37 -0.77 5.28
N ILE A 160 10.85 -1.70 4.47
CA ILE A 160 10.25 -1.40 3.17
C ILE A 160 8.98 -0.57 3.35
N PRO A 161 8.96 0.69 2.91
CA PRO A 161 7.80 1.56 3.01
C PRO A 161 6.80 1.27 1.87
N PRO A 162 5.55 1.75 1.97
CA PRO A 162 4.57 1.64 0.89
C PRO A 162 4.85 2.58 -0.30
N ILE A 163 5.75 3.54 -0.15
CA ILE A 163 6.08 4.60 -1.13
C ILE A 163 7.58 4.89 -1.15
N GLY A 164 8.03 5.67 -2.15
CA GLY A 164 9.44 6.13 -2.21
C GLY A 164 10.41 5.12 -2.79
N HIS A 165 9.92 4.11 -3.52
CA HIS A 165 10.76 3.08 -4.16
C HIS A 165 11.62 3.67 -5.28
N LEU A 166 12.77 3.02 -5.56
CA LEU A 166 13.68 3.43 -6.65
C LEU A 166 13.08 3.22 -8.04
N ARG A 167 12.21 2.23 -8.19
CA ARG A 167 11.51 1.91 -9.43
C ARG A 167 10.00 1.91 -9.20
N PRO A 168 9.18 2.07 -10.25
CA PRO A 168 7.75 1.85 -10.12
C PRO A 168 7.47 0.43 -9.63
N VAL A 169 6.66 0.31 -8.58
CA VAL A 169 6.25 -0.95 -7.98
C VAL A 169 4.72 -1.00 -7.98
N ARG A 170 4.16 -2.08 -8.47
CA ARG A 170 2.72 -2.30 -8.38
C ARG A 170 2.36 -2.65 -6.95
N VAL A 171 1.45 -1.89 -6.34
CA VAL A 171 1.06 -2.06 -4.95
C VAL A 171 -0.34 -2.65 -4.87
N ILE A 172 -0.49 -3.71 -4.08
CA ILE A 172 -1.78 -4.34 -3.78
C ILE A 172 -1.96 -4.28 -2.27
N MET A 173 -3.11 -3.75 -1.83
CA MET A 173 -3.46 -3.56 -0.45
C MET A 173 -4.61 -4.48 -0.06
N ASP A 174 -4.43 -5.24 1.00
CA ASP A 174 -5.49 -6.09 1.54
C ASP A 174 -6.58 -5.24 2.22
N PRO A 175 -7.88 -5.54 2.00
CA PRO A 175 -8.98 -4.79 2.57
C PRO A 175 -9.03 -4.81 4.10
N ASP A 176 -8.45 -5.80 4.78
CA ASP A 176 -8.45 -5.89 6.23
C ASP A 176 -7.77 -4.69 6.90
N LEU A 177 -6.81 -4.06 6.24
CA LEU A 177 -6.23 -2.80 6.73
C LEU A 177 -7.28 -1.70 6.87
N GLY A 178 -8.34 -1.73 6.08
CA GLY A 178 -9.46 -0.78 6.14
C GLY A 178 -10.35 -0.89 7.38
N ARG A 179 -10.17 -1.92 8.20
CA ARG A 179 -10.92 -2.10 9.45
C ARG A 179 -10.48 -1.16 10.58
N TYR A 180 -9.29 -0.56 10.42
CA TYR A 180 -8.68 0.29 11.44
C TYR A 180 -8.76 1.76 11.04
N PRO A 181 -8.97 2.68 12.00
CA PRO A 181 -8.95 4.11 11.71
C PRO A 181 -7.56 4.61 11.31
N VAL A 182 -6.51 3.98 11.85
CA VAL A 182 -5.10 4.29 11.60
C VAL A 182 -4.32 3.00 11.53
N VAL A 183 -3.37 2.94 10.59
CA VAL A 183 -2.40 1.85 10.46
C VAL A 183 -0.97 2.41 10.48
N TRP A 184 -0.01 1.58 10.83
CA TRP A 184 1.40 1.95 10.97
C TRP A 184 2.23 1.29 9.88
N ALA A 185 2.88 2.09 9.07
CA ALA A 185 3.71 1.62 7.97
C ALA A 185 5.19 1.98 8.17
N ALA A 186 6.09 1.14 7.67
CA ALA A 186 7.52 1.40 7.71
C ALA A 186 7.90 2.67 6.95
N ALA A 187 8.86 3.43 7.48
CA ALA A 187 9.34 4.70 6.93
C ALA A 187 10.74 4.60 6.30
N GLY A 188 11.17 3.43 5.85
CA GLY A 188 12.44 3.24 5.15
C GLY A 188 13.57 2.58 5.96
N LEU A 189 13.38 2.42 7.28
CA LEU A 189 14.26 1.67 8.18
C LEU A 189 13.41 0.74 9.05
N SER A 190 14.02 -0.33 9.56
CA SER A 190 13.35 -1.26 10.49
C SER A 190 13.01 -0.61 11.84
N THR A 191 13.58 0.53 12.12
CA THR A 191 13.34 1.32 13.34
C THR A 191 12.39 2.49 13.14
N THR A 192 11.87 2.72 11.94
CA THR A 192 11.07 3.91 11.65
C THR A 192 9.72 3.55 11.07
N VAL A 193 8.67 4.17 11.60
CA VAL A 193 7.28 3.98 11.17
C VAL A 193 6.55 5.32 11.11
N PHE A 194 5.43 5.34 10.39
CA PHE A 194 4.51 6.47 10.41
C PHE A 194 3.06 6.00 10.49
N PRO A 195 2.21 6.72 11.23
CA PRO A 195 0.77 6.47 11.26
C PRO A 195 0.09 7.07 10.04
N VAL A 196 -0.91 6.37 9.51
CA VAL A 196 -1.67 6.86 8.37
C VAL A 196 -3.05 6.21 8.32
N PRO A 197 -4.14 6.95 7.97
CA PRO A 197 -5.42 6.34 7.66
C PRO A 197 -5.31 5.42 6.44
N PRO A 198 -5.96 4.24 6.43
CA PRO A 198 -5.91 3.31 5.30
C PRO A 198 -6.31 3.91 3.96
N ALA A 199 -7.30 4.82 3.95
CA ALA A 199 -7.72 5.52 2.74
C ALA A 199 -6.59 6.40 2.18
N THR A 200 -5.87 7.12 3.05
CA THR A 200 -4.70 7.92 2.67
C THR A 200 -3.54 7.03 2.22
N LEU A 201 -3.28 5.92 2.92
CA LEU A 201 -2.27 4.93 2.54
C LEU A 201 -2.51 4.41 1.13
N ARG A 202 -3.75 4.05 0.79
CA ARG A 202 -4.14 3.60 -0.55
C ARG A 202 -3.78 4.63 -1.63
N ILE A 203 -4.09 5.91 -1.38
CA ILE A 203 -3.80 7.02 -2.30
C ILE A 203 -2.28 7.24 -2.41
N LEU A 204 -1.59 7.29 -1.28
CA LEU A 204 -0.14 7.46 -1.22
C LEU A 204 0.59 6.37 -2.02
N ALA A 205 0.23 5.12 -1.80
CA ALA A 205 0.85 3.98 -2.45
C ALA A 205 0.33 3.73 -3.88
N ASN A 206 -0.70 4.46 -4.34
CA ASN A 206 -1.45 4.16 -5.57
C ASN A 206 -1.86 2.68 -5.60
N ALA A 207 -2.35 2.18 -4.47
CA ALA A 207 -2.61 0.77 -4.28
C ALA A 207 -3.97 0.34 -4.84
N THR A 208 -3.98 -0.83 -5.50
CA THR A 208 -5.20 -1.56 -5.82
C THR A 208 -5.63 -2.32 -4.57
N VAL A 209 -6.88 -2.15 -4.13
CA VAL A 209 -7.42 -2.92 -3.01
C VAL A 209 -7.97 -4.25 -3.54
N SER A 210 -7.48 -5.36 -2.98
CA SER A 210 -7.95 -6.69 -3.34
C SER A 210 -7.69 -7.68 -2.20
N PRO A 211 -8.59 -8.66 -1.96
CA PRO A 211 -8.41 -9.68 -0.94
C PRO A 211 -7.28 -10.63 -1.36
N ILE A 212 -6.11 -10.41 -0.79
CA ILE A 212 -4.91 -11.21 -1.02
C ILE A 212 -4.45 -11.98 0.22
N ALA A 213 -5.12 -11.79 1.34
CA ALA A 213 -4.83 -12.53 2.56
C ALA A 213 -5.33 -13.97 2.47
N ASP A 214 -4.57 -14.87 3.10
CA ASP A 214 -4.98 -16.24 3.36
C ASP A 214 -6.26 -16.25 4.24
N GLU A 215 -7.26 -17.03 3.84
CA GLU A 215 -8.53 -17.17 4.57
C GLU A 215 -8.43 -18.04 5.81
N ARG A 216 -7.32 -18.03 6.53
CA ARG A 216 -7.35 -18.65 7.84
C ARG A 216 -8.51 -18.09 8.64
N SER A 217 -9.20 -18.95 9.34
CA SER A 217 -10.36 -18.57 10.14
C SER A 217 -9.99 -17.43 11.10
N ALA A 218 -10.93 -16.58 11.45
CA ALA A 218 -10.71 -15.59 12.49
C ALA A 218 -10.23 -16.25 13.80
N ALA A 219 -10.68 -17.48 14.07
CA ALA A 219 -10.25 -18.32 15.19
C ALA A 219 -8.77 -18.71 15.15
N ASP A 220 -8.22 -19.05 13.97
CA ASP A 220 -6.78 -19.34 13.85
C ASP A 220 -5.91 -18.10 14.07
N ARG A 221 -6.43 -16.93 13.68
CA ARG A 221 -5.76 -15.63 13.88
C ARG A 221 -5.77 -15.22 15.35
N GLU A 222 -6.89 -15.48 16.03
CA GLU A 222 -7.07 -15.22 17.46
C GLU A 222 -6.24 -16.18 18.31
N ALA A 223 -6.16 -17.46 17.92
CA ALA A 223 -5.30 -18.44 18.54
C ALA A 223 -3.81 -18.13 18.38
N ASP A 224 -3.37 -17.70 17.17
CA ASP A 224 -1.99 -17.26 16.93
C ASP A 224 -1.66 -15.99 17.76
N ALA A 225 -2.61 -15.06 17.92
CA ALA A 225 -2.45 -13.87 18.75
C ALA A 225 -2.35 -14.20 20.23
N ALA A 226 -3.23 -15.07 20.74
CA ALA A 226 -3.22 -15.53 22.13
C ALA A 226 -1.94 -16.34 22.46
N ALA A 227 -1.47 -17.16 21.52
CA ALA A 227 -0.23 -17.89 21.69
C ALA A 227 1.01 -16.96 21.73
N ALA A 228 1.00 -15.90 20.92
CA ALA A 228 2.05 -14.88 20.93
C ALA A 228 2.06 -14.07 22.25
N GLU A 229 0.89 -13.76 22.80
CA GLU A 229 0.73 -13.06 24.07
C GLU A 229 1.15 -13.94 25.24
N ALA A 230 0.78 -15.22 25.25
CA ALA A 230 1.20 -16.18 26.25
C ALA A 230 2.72 -16.41 26.25
N ALA A 231 3.34 -16.44 25.05
CA ALA A 231 4.79 -16.57 24.92
C ALA A 231 5.53 -15.31 25.42
N ALA A 232 4.95 -14.13 25.24
CA ALA A 232 5.51 -12.87 25.75
C ALA A 232 5.44 -12.83 27.29
N HIS A 233 4.38 -13.33 27.90
CA HIS A 233 4.22 -13.40 29.36
C HIS A 233 5.12 -14.46 30.02
N ALA A 234 5.46 -15.54 29.30
CA ALA A 234 6.33 -16.60 29.81
C ALA A 234 7.83 -16.21 29.81
N GLN A 235 8.20 -15.11 29.18
CA GLN A 235 9.58 -14.60 29.10
C GLN A 235 9.82 -13.36 29.98
N ALA A 236 8.80 -12.91 30.72
CA ALA A 236 8.87 -11.81 31.69
C ALA A 236 8.98 -12.32 33.14
#